data_fe3c804a63498de18f56ed8d167d3598
#
_entry.id   fe3c804a63498de18f56ed8d167d3598
#
_cell.length_a   1.000
_cell.length_b   1.000
_cell.length_c   1.000
_cell.angle_alpha   90.00
_cell.angle_beta   90.00
_cell.angle_gamma   90.00
#
_symmetry.space_group_name_H-M   'P 1'
#
loop_
_entity.id
_entity.type
_entity.pdbx_description
1 polymer ?
#
loop_
_entity_poly.entity_id
_entity_poly.type
_entity_poly.pdbx_seq_one_letter_code
_entity_poly.pdbx_strand_id
1 'polypeptide(L)'
;MTRSILAGVLSAAIGVPALAQGYEEFSKRCFENSSPDRTIEACSAVIAGGQVGRKDLATAFKNRGNAFDDKGQYDRAIEDYDHAIAINPKDADAFNSRGTTYRAMGQYGRAIQDYDQAVILTPKSAMALNNRCFAKALMGQLEQGLVDCNESLRLRPGDANTLASRGFIYFKMKRYQAAVTDYDAELRANPGNPYSLFGRGMAKRLKGDSSGGDADIAAARAIRPNIADEMAKLGVQ
;
A
#
# COMPACT_ATOMS: atom_id res chain seq x y z
N MET A 1 15.83 -48.22 -64.27
CA MET A 1 16.67 -47.54 -63.29
C MET A 1 16.08 -46.15 -63.02
N THR A 2 15.25 -46.03 -62.04
CA THR A 2 14.57 -44.78 -61.68
C THR A 2 15.06 -44.39 -60.27
N ARG A 3 15.83 -43.31 -60.19
CA ARG A 3 16.29 -42.72 -58.92
C ARG A 3 15.23 -41.76 -58.40
N SER A 4 14.61 -42.12 -57.29
CA SER A 4 13.76 -41.22 -56.52
C SER A 4 14.64 -40.25 -55.73
N ILE A 5 14.47 -38.96 -55.96
CA ILE A 5 15.06 -37.88 -55.16
C ILE A 5 14.07 -37.55 -54.02
N LEU A 6 14.40 -37.93 -52.81
CA LEU A 6 13.68 -37.42 -51.62
C LEU A 6 14.13 -35.98 -51.37
N ALA A 7 13.25 -35.04 -51.58
CA ALA A 7 13.42 -33.65 -51.11
C ALA A 7 13.15 -33.60 -49.63
N GLY A 8 14.20 -33.45 -48.81
CA GLY A 8 14.10 -33.15 -47.38
C GLY A 8 13.59 -31.73 -47.17
N VAL A 9 12.39 -31.58 -46.63
CA VAL A 9 11.90 -30.28 -46.18
C VAL A 9 12.59 -29.97 -44.84
N LEU A 10 13.63 -29.11 -44.88
CA LEU A 10 14.18 -28.48 -43.69
C LEU A 10 13.10 -27.51 -43.14
N SER A 11 12.40 -27.90 -42.11
CA SER A 11 11.60 -26.99 -41.29
C SER A 11 12.55 -26.07 -40.54
N ALA A 12 12.77 -24.87 -41.08
CA ALA A 12 13.46 -23.83 -40.36
C ALA A 12 12.55 -23.38 -39.22
N ALA A 13 12.84 -23.87 -38.01
CA ALA A 13 12.29 -23.27 -36.78
C ALA A 13 12.75 -21.80 -36.77
N ILE A 14 11.81 -20.89 -37.07
CA ILE A 14 12.03 -19.45 -36.98
C ILE A 14 12.21 -19.19 -35.49
N GLY A 15 13.44 -19.18 -35.00
CA GLY A 15 13.77 -18.79 -33.62
C GLY A 15 13.30 -17.35 -33.42
N VAL A 16 12.53 -17.15 -32.38
CA VAL A 16 12.18 -15.79 -31.93
C VAL A 16 13.49 -15.01 -31.76
N PRO A 17 13.66 -13.83 -32.39
CA PRO A 17 14.92 -13.09 -32.29
C PRO A 17 15.22 -12.84 -30.80
N ALA A 18 16.50 -12.94 -30.42
CA ALA A 18 16.97 -12.79 -29.02
C ALA A 18 16.49 -11.50 -28.36
N LEU A 19 16.24 -10.44 -29.12
CA LEU A 19 15.63 -9.20 -28.65
C LEU A 19 14.17 -9.38 -28.20
N ALA A 20 13.40 -10.22 -28.89
CA ALA A 20 12.01 -10.50 -28.51
C ALA A 20 11.95 -11.39 -27.26
N GLN A 21 12.84 -12.35 -27.11
CA GLN A 21 12.93 -13.17 -25.89
C GLN A 21 13.34 -12.34 -24.67
N GLY A 22 14.29 -11.42 -24.82
CA GLY A 22 14.67 -10.47 -23.76
C GLY A 22 13.50 -9.58 -23.34
N TYR A 23 12.70 -9.10 -24.30
CA TYR A 23 11.54 -8.26 -24.01
C TYR A 23 10.41 -9.02 -23.28
N GLU A 24 10.14 -10.27 -23.66
CA GLU A 24 9.17 -11.12 -22.94
C GLU A 24 9.59 -11.37 -21.50
N GLU A 25 10.88 -11.58 -21.24
CA GLU A 25 11.40 -11.78 -19.89
C GLU A 25 11.28 -10.49 -19.05
N PHE A 26 11.61 -9.32 -19.61
CA PHE A 26 11.40 -8.03 -18.94
C PHE A 26 9.91 -7.77 -18.66
N SER A 27 9.04 -8.05 -19.65
CA SER A 27 7.60 -7.92 -19.48
C SER A 27 7.12 -8.78 -18.31
N LYS A 28 7.50 -10.06 -18.27
CA LYS A 28 7.17 -10.96 -17.19
C LYS A 28 7.64 -10.43 -15.82
N ARG A 29 8.88 -10.01 -15.69
CA ARG A 29 9.45 -9.48 -14.44
C ARG A 29 8.80 -8.16 -13.99
N CYS A 30 8.38 -7.30 -14.92
CA CYS A 30 7.68 -6.07 -14.61
C CYS A 30 6.29 -6.33 -14.00
N PHE A 31 5.62 -7.41 -14.41
CA PHE A 31 4.27 -7.75 -13.95
C PHE A 31 4.23 -8.83 -12.85
N GLU A 32 5.36 -9.48 -12.58
CA GLU A 32 5.50 -10.41 -11.46
C GLU A 32 6.08 -9.70 -10.23
N ASN A 33 5.80 -10.28 -9.06
CA ASN A 33 6.30 -9.75 -7.77
C ASN A 33 7.81 -10.05 -7.66
N SER A 34 8.66 -9.10 -8.02
CA SER A 34 10.11 -9.19 -7.94
C SER A 34 10.68 -8.15 -6.97
N SER A 35 12.00 -8.18 -6.70
CA SER A 35 12.62 -7.16 -5.86
C SER A 35 12.48 -5.76 -6.50
N PRO A 36 12.41 -4.67 -5.70
CA PRO A 36 12.23 -3.32 -6.23
C PRO A 36 13.22 -2.97 -7.35
N ASP A 37 14.50 -3.31 -7.21
CA ASP A 37 15.51 -3.02 -8.25
C ASP A 37 15.22 -3.74 -9.57
N ARG A 38 14.87 -5.02 -9.51
CA ARG A 38 14.50 -5.81 -10.70
C ARG A 38 13.21 -5.31 -11.35
N THR A 39 12.23 -4.90 -10.54
CA THR A 39 10.99 -4.31 -11.04
C THR A 39 11.27 -3.00 -11.76
N ILE A 40 12.11 -2.13 -11.19
CA ILE A 40 12.50 -0.86 -11.81
C ILE A 40 13.19 -1.11 -13.16
N GLU A 41 14.18 -2.01 -13.22
CA GLU A 41 14.88 -2.36 -14.46
C GLU A 41 13.90 -2.89 -15.52
N ALA A 42 13.12 -3.89 -15.16
CA ALA A 42 12.22 -4.57 -16.07
C ALA A 42 11.09 -3.65 -16.59
N CYS A 43 10.44 -2.88 -15.71
CA CYS A 43 9.41 -1.94 -16.13
C CYS A 43 9.98 -0.78 -16.94
N SER A 44 11.21 -0.33 -16.65
CA SER A 44 11.88 0.68 -17.49
C SER A 44 12.15 0.19 -18.90
N ALA A 45 12.56 -1.07 -19.05
CA ALA A 45 12.73 -1.69 -20.39
C ALA A 45 11.39 -1.81 -21.13
N VAL A 46 10.31 -2.19 -20.46
CA VAL A 46 8.96 -2.27 -21.03
C VAL A 46 8.46 -0.89 -21.47
N ILE A 47 8.63 0.14 -20.64
CA ILE A 47 8.21 1.51 -20.94
C ILE A 47 9.00 2.07 -22.14
N ALA A 48 10.33 1.88 -22.15
CA ALA A 48 11.20 2.36 -23.23
C ALA A 48 10.95 1.62 -24.56
N GLY A 49 10.61 0.32 -24.48
CA GLY A 49 10.33 -0.50 -25.66
C GLY A 49 9.04 -0.14 -26.40
N GLY A 50 8.06 0.42 -25.70
CA GLY A 50 6.80 0.89 -26.28
C GLY A 50 5.96 -0.17 -27.01
N GLN A 51 6.25 -1.45 -26.80
CA GLN A 51 5.65 -2.57 -27.54
C GLN A 51 4.40 -3.16 -26.82
N VAL A 52 3.99 -2.58 -25.72
CA VAL A 52 2.83 -3.03 -24.93
C VAL A 52 1.59 -2.17 -25.20
N GLY A 53 0.41 -2.76 -25.00
CA GLY A 53 -0.84 -2.02 -25.07
C GLY A 53 -0.94 -0.92 -23.98
N ARG A 54 -1.85 0.05 -24.18
CA ARG A 54 -2.03 1.17 -23.22
C ARG A 54 -2.26 0.69 -21.78
N LYS A 55 -3.04 -0.38 -21.59
CA LYS A 55 -3.32 -0.93 -20.27
C LYS A 55 -2.05 -1.45 -19.59
N ASP A 56 -1.25 -2.19 -20.31
CA ASP A 56 0.00 -2.76 -19.78
C ASP A 56 1.04 -1.68 -19.55
N LEU A 57 1.07 -0.64 -20.40
CA LEU A 57 1.92 0.52 -20.19
C LEU A 57 1.58 1.26 -18.89
N ALA A 58 0.27 1.48 -18.62
CA ALA A 58 -0.18 2.07 -17.35
C ALA A 58 0.23 1.19 -16.15
N THR A 59 0.09 -0.14 -16.29
CA THR A 59 0.49 -1.09 -15.26
C THR A 59 2.01 -1.07 -15.05
N ALA A 60 2.80 -0.96 -16.10
CA ALA A 60 4.27 -0.87 -16.01
C ALA A 60 4.70 0.39 -15.24
N PHE A 61 4.12 1.55 -15.55
CA PHE A 61 4.36 2.77 -14.77
C PHE A 61 3.96 2.58 -13.29
N LYS A 62 2.75 2.06 -13.01
CA LYS A 62 2.29 1.84 -11.63
C LYS A 62 3.23 0.89 -10.87
N ASN A 63 3.65 -0.21 -11.47
CA ASN A 63 4.53 -1.18 -10.81
C ASN A 63 5.94 -0.59 -10.56
N ARG A 64 6.47 0.22 -11.48
CA ARG A 64 7.72 0.93 -11.27
C ARG A 64 7.58 2.00 -10.19
N GLY A 65 6.47 2.70 -10.16
CA GLY A 65 6.12 3.64 -9.10
C GLY A 65 6.08 2.98 -7.72
N ASN A 66 5.43 1.81 -7.59
CA ASN A 66 5.43 1.02 -6.35
C ASN A 66 6.87 0.66 -5.93
N ALA A 67 7.70 0.21 -6.87
CA ALA A 67 9.09 -0.14 -6.58
C ALA A 67 9.95 1.08 -6.18
N PHE A 68 9.67 2.27 -6.72
CA PHE A 68 10.30 3.52 -6.25
C PHE A 68 9.81 3.90 -4.85
N ASP A 69 8.51 3.74 -4.56
CA ASP A 69 7.93 3.99 -3.22
C ASP A 69 8.57 3.08 -2.16
N ASP A 70 8.71 1.78 -2.45
CA ASP A 70 9.39 0.81 -1.58
C ASP A 70 10.85 1.19 -1.27
N LYS A 71 11.51 1.92 -2.17
CA LYS A 71 12.86 2.45 -1.99
C LYS A 71 12.89 3.86 -1.36
N GLY A 72 11.74 4.42 -1.00
CA GLY A 72 11.63 5.78 -0.47
C GLY A 72 11.90 6.89 -1.50
N GLN A 73 11.90 6.56 -2.80
CA GLN A 73 12.11 7.51 -3.90
C GLN A 73 10.76 8.10 -4.32
N TYR A 74 10.11 8.81 -3.39
CA TYR A 74 8.72 9.23 -3.48
C TYR A 74 8.41 10.12 -4.69
N ASP A 75 9.30 11.07 -5.04
CA ASP A 75 9.05 11.95 -6.19
C ASP A 75 8.98 11.16 -7.50
N ARG A 76 9.88 10.17 -7.68
CA ARG A 76 9.86 9.28 -8.85
C ARG A 76 8.62 8.38 -8.87
N ALA A 77 8.21 7.90 -7.71
CA ALA A 77 6.99 7.12 -7.58
C ALA A 77 5.76 7.92 -8.01
N ILE A 78 5.65 9.18 -7.56
CA ILE A 78 4.55 10.08 -7.93
C ILE A 78 4.52 10.34 -9.44
N GLU A 79 5.68 10.60 -10.05
CA GLU A 79 5.81 10.83 -11.49
C GLU A 79 5.29 9.62 -12.31
N ASP A 80 5.65 8.42 -11.88
CA ASP A 80 5.18 7.19 -12.51
C ASP A 80 3.67 6.95 -12.29
N TYR A 81 3.14 7.22 -11.09
CA TYR A 81 1.69 7.15 -10.88
C TYR A 81 0.93 8.19 -11.69
N ASP A 82 1.48 9.40 -11.87
CA ASP A 82 0.88 10.43 -12.72
C ASP A 82 0.76 9.93 -14.17
N HIS A 83 1.81 9.30 -14.70
CA HIS A 83 1.77 8.66 -16.02
C HIS A 83 0.74 7.52 -16.07
N ALA A 84 0.70 6.64 -15.08
CA ALA A 84 -0.27 5.56 -15.01
C ALA A 84 -1.72 6.08 -15.02
N ILE A 85 -2.02 7.10 -14.22
CA ILE A 85 -3.32 7.73 -14.11
C ILE A 85 -3.70 8.47 -15.40
N ALA A 86 -2.75 9.17 -16.04
CA ALA A 86 -2.98 9.83 -17.32
C ALA A 86 -3.36 8.84 -18.44
N ILE A 87 -2.75 7.65 -18.43
CA ILE A 87 -3.06 6.58 -19.38
C ILE A 87 -4.38 5.89 -19.04
N ASN A 88 -4.62 5.58 -17.75
CA ASN A 88 -5.82 4.92 -17.25
C ASN A 88 -6.43 5.67 -16.05
N PRO A 89 -7.27 6.69 -16.30
CA PRO A 89 -7.90 7.48 -15.22
C PRO A 89 -8.91 6.70 -14.36
N LYS A 90 -9.16 5.42 -14.67
CA LYS A 90 -10.07 4.54 -13.91
C LYS A 90 -9.32 3.51 -13.06
N ASP A 91 -8.00 3.60 -12.96
CA ASP A 91 -7.21 2.72 -12.10
C ASP A 91 -7.25 3.21 -10.63
N ALA A 92 -8.19 2.68 -9.86
CA ALA A 92 -8.33 2.99 -8.43
C ALA A 92 -7.07 2.64 -7.63
N ASP A 93 -6.33 1.61 -8.03
CA ASP A 93 -5.10 1.20 -7.34
C ASP A 93 -3.97 2.22 -7.57
N ALA A 94 -3.87 2.83 -8.76
CA ALA A 94 -2.88 3.88 -9.01
C ALA A 94 -3.12 5.12 -8.13
N PHE A 95 -4.38 5.56 -8.01
CA PHE A 95 -4.74 6.62 -7.07
C PHE A 95 -4.43 6.23 -5.62
N ASN A 96 -4.82 5.03 -5.19
CA ASN A 96 -4.55 4.56 -3.83
C ASN A 96 -3.05 4.49 -3.53
N SER A 97 -2.23 4.02 -4.47
CA SER A 97 -0.77 3.96 -4.31
C SER A 97 -0.16 5.36 -4.21
N ARG A 98 -0.52 6.30 -5.11
CA ARG A 98 -0.05 7.69 -5.06
C ARG A 98 -0.48 8.37 -3.75
N GLY A 99 -1.72 8.15 -3.31
CA GLY A 99 -2.21 8.63 -2.02
C GLY A 99 -1.37 8.10 -0.84
N THR A 100 -0.94 6.84 -0.90
CA THR A 100 -0.07 6.25 0.13
C THR A 100 1.30 6.91 0.15
N THR A 101 1.88 7.18 -1.01
CA THR A 101 3.14 7.93 -1.14
C THR A 101 3.00 9.37 -0.62
N TYR A 102 1.92 10.09 -0.99
CA TYR A 102 1.66 11.43 -0.42
C TYR A 102 1.51 11.40 1.11
N ARG A 103 0.85 10.37 1.66
CA ARG A 103 0.74 10.20 3.11
C ARG A 103 2.11 9.96 3.75
N ALA A 104 2.98 9.16 3.15
CA ALA A 104 4.34 8.92 3.63
C ALA A 104 5.18 10.21 3.64
N MET A 105 4.95 11.12 2.68
CA MET A 105 5.56 12.45 2.62
C MET A 105 4.91 13.48 3.59
N GLY A 106 3.89 13.08 4.37
CA GLY A 106 3.14 14.00 5.23
C GLY A 106 2.16 14.93 4.48
N GLN A 107 1.95 14.72 3.18
CA GLN A 107 1.04 15.52 2.36
C GLN A 107 -0.40 14.98 2.44
N TYR A 108 -0.94 14.95 3.66
CA TYR A 108 -2.21 14.27 3.96
C TYR A 108 -3.39 14.79 3.13
N GLY A 109 -3.43 16.08 2.81
CA GLY A 109 -4.50 16.65 1.97
C GLY A 109 -4.52 16.07 0.56
N ARG A 110 -3.34 15.91 -0.07
CA ARG A 110 -3.21 15.25 -1.38
C ARG A 110 -3.55 13.76 -1.30
N ALA A 111 -3.11 13.11 -0.23
CA ALA A 111 -3.43 11.71 0.03
C ALA A 111 -4.95 11.48 0.09
N ILE A 112 -5.69 12.34 0.80
CA ILE A 112 -7.15 12.26 0.90
C ILE A 112 -7.80 12.43 -0.47
N GLN A 113 -7.36 13.39 -1.28
CA GLN A 113 -7.88 13.59 -2.65
C GLN A 113 -7.73 12.34 -3.51
N ASP A 114 -6.58 11.69 -3.45
CA ASP A 114 -6.34 10.46 -4.19
C ASP A 114 -7.16 9.28 -3.65
N TYR A 115 -7.29 9.15 -2.34
CA TYR A 115 -8.16 8.13 -1.76
C TYR A 115 -9.64 8.39 -2.04
N ASP A 116 -10.07 9.64 -2.17
CA ASP A 116 -11.42 10.00 -2.62
C ASP A 116 -11.67 9.46 -4.02
N GLN A 117 -10.73 9.65 -4.96
CA GLN A 117 -10.84 9.09 -6.31
C GLN A 117 -10.85 7.56 -6.28
N ALA A 118 -9.98 6.93 -5.50
CA ALA A 118 -9.96 5.47 -5.35
C ALA A 118 -11.30 4.92 -4.82
N VAL A 119 -11.91 5.59 -3.83
CA VAL A 119 -13.24 5.20 -3.29
C VAL A 119 -14.36 5.48 -4.28
N ILE A 120 -14.32 6.58 -5.04
CA ILE A 120 -15.30 6.86 -6.12
C ILE A 120 -15.26 5.75 -7.17
N LEU A 121 -14.05 5.35 -7.59
CA LEU A 121 -13.87 4.29 -8.60
C LEU A 121 -14.20 2.89 -8.07
N THR A 122 -13.93 2.65 -6.77
CA THR A 122 -14.14 1.34 -6.13
C THR A 122 -14.77 1.51 -4.75
N PRO A 123 -16.09 1.78 -4.65
CA PRO A 123 -16.75 2.10 -3.38
C PRO A 123 -16.71 1.00 -2.31
N LYS A 124 -16.45 -0.25 -2.73
CA LYS A 124 -16.34 -1.42 -1.83
C LYS A 124 -14.88 -1.81 -1.53
N SER A 125 -13.92 -0.94 -1.77
CA SER A 125 -12.52 -1.16 -1.41
C SER A 125 -12.30 -0.87 0.08
N ALA A 126 -12.31 -1.90 0.93
CA ALA A 126 -12.01 -1.76 2.34
C ALA A 126 -10.63 -1.12 2.57
N MET A 127 -9.64 -1.43 1.71
CA MET A 127 -8.29 -0.86 1.77
C MET A 127 -8.30 0.66 1.51
N ALA A 128 -8.95 1.12 0.45
CA ALA A 128 -9.00 2.56 0.13
C ALA A 128 -9.75 3.34 1.23
N LEU A 129 -10.84 2.78 1.75
CA LEU A 129 -11.57 3.35 2.89
C LEU A 129 -10.70 3.43 4.14
N ASN A 130 -9.93 2.37 4.49
CA ASN A 130 -9.02 2.42 5.63
C ASN A 130 -7.90 3.45 5.43
N ASN A 131 -7.31 3.53 4.25
CA ASN A 131 -6.26 4.50 3.96
C ASN A 131 -6.78 5.94 4.10
N ARG A 132 -7.98 6.21 3.59
CA ARG A 132 -8.65 7.50 3.73
C ARG A 132 -9.01 7.79 5.20
N CYS A 133 -9.53 6.80 5.91
CA CYS A 133 -9.80 6.89 7.35
C CYS A 133 -8.57 7.37 8.12
N PHE A 134 -7.43 6.70 7.93
CA PHE A 134 -6.20 7.04 8.63
C PHE A 134 -5.65 8.41 8.23
N ALA A 135 -5.65 8.74 6.94
CA ALA A 135 -5.23 10.06 6.47
C ALA A 135 -6.09 11.20 7.05
N LYS A 136 -7.41 11.01 7.11
CA LYS A 136 -8.33 11.95 7.78
C LYS A 136 -8.03 12.09 9.27
N ALA A 137 -7.71 10.98 9.95
CA ALA A 137 -7.34 11.01 11.37
C ALA A 137 -6.05 11.83 11.61
N LEU A 138 -5.07 11.75 10.72
CA LEU A 138 -3.84 12.54 10.76
C LEU A 138 -4.10 14.04 10.53
N MET A 139 -5.13 14.37 9.75
CA MET A 139 -5.61 15.76 9.54
C MET A 139 -6.53 16.28 10.65
N GLY A 140 -6.83 15.47 11.68
CA GLY A 140 -7.76 15.83 12.75
C GLY A 140 -9.25 15.72 12.36
N GLN A 141 -9.57 15.21 11.18
CA GLN A 141 -10.95 15.00 10.70
C GLN A 141 -11.52 13.69 11.26
N LEU A 142 -11.59 13.60 12.59
CA LEU A 142 -11.79 12.34 13.31
C LEU A 142 -13.13 11.67 13.02
N GLU A 143 -14.23 12.44 13.04
CA GLU A 143 -15.58 11.93 12.78
C GLU A 143 -15.70 11.38 11.36
N GLN A 144 -15.16 12.09 10.37
CA GLN A 144 -15.19 11.68 8.97
C GLN A 144 -14.31 10.43 8.75
N GLY A 145 -13.15 10.36 9.41
CA GLY A 145 -12.30 9.18 9.41
C GLY A 145 -13.01 7.98 10.03
N LEU A 146 -13.74 8.18 11.14
CA LEU A 146 -14.48 7.11 11.81
C LEU A 146 -15.56 6.50 10.90
N VAL A 147 -16.22 7.31 10.07
CA VAL A 147 -17.21 6.81 9.08
C VAL A 147 -16.52 5.86 8.09
N ASP A 148 -15.37 6.25 7.55
CA ASP A 148 -14.62 5.43 6.59
C ASP A 148 -14.10 4.12 7.22
N CYS A 149 -13.56 4.19 8.44
CA CYS A 149 -13.11 3.00 9.16
C CYS A 149 -14.28 2.04 9.47
N ASN A 150 -15.44 2.55 9.87
CA ASN A 150 -16.61 1.71 10.12
C ASN A 150 -17.10 1.02 8.83
N GLU A 151 -17.10 1.73 7.71
CA GLU A 151 -17.47 1.12 6.43
C GLU A 151 -16.43 0.09 5.96
N SER A 152 -15.13 0.36 6.15
CA SER A 152 -14.07 -0.62 5.89
C SER A 152 -14.28 -1.90 6.69
N LEU A 153 -14.58 -1.80 8.00
CA LEU A 153 -14.84 -2.95 8.87
C LEU A 153 -16.17 -3.64 8.55
N ARG A 154 -17.17 -2.93 8.04
CA ARG A 154 -18.41 -3.54 7.54
C ARG A 154 -18.13 -4.43 6.33
N LEU A 155 -17.24 -3.98 5.43
CA LEU A 155 -16.85 -4.73 4.24
C LEU A 155 -15.88 -5.88 4.55
N ARG A 156 -14.97 -5.67 5.51
CA ARG A 156 -13.99 -6.67 5.95
C ARG A 156 -13.93 -6.71 7.48
N PRO A 157 -14.84 -7.46 8.11
CA PRO A 157 -14.84 -7.61 9.56
C PRO A 157 -13.53 -8.17 10.07
N GLY A 158 -12.96 -7.54 11.11
CA GLY A 158 -11.72 -7.99 11.73
C GLY A 158 -10.43 -7.58 11.01
N ASP A 159 -10.48 -6.73 9.98
CA ASP A 159 -9.27 -6.20 9.35
C ASP A 159 -8.39 -5.48 10.37
N ALA A 160 -7.21 -6.05 10.63
CA ALA A 160 -6.30 -5.58 11.67
C ALA A 160 -5.84 -4.13 11.44
N ASN A 161 -5.52 -3.76 10.20
CA ASN A 161 -5.09 -2.41 9.87
C ASN A 161 -6.20 -1.38 10.15
N THR A 162 -7.43 -1.73 9.82
CA THR A 162 -8.58 -0.84 10.06
C THR A 162 -8.92 -0.74 11.54
N LEU A 163 -8.78 -1.84 12.30
CA LEU A 163 -8.94 -1.81 13.76
C LEU A 163 -7.88 -0.91 14.41
N ALA A 164 -6.60 -0.99 14.00
CA ALA A 164 -5.56 -0.09 14.48
C ALA A 164 -5.87 1.39 14.15
N SER A 165 -6.31 1.66 12.92
CA SER A 165 -6.68 3.01 12.48
C SER A 165 -7.86 3.57 13.29
N ARG A 166 -8.89 2.75 13.53
CA ARG A 166 -10.06 3.15 14.32
C ARG A 166 -9.72 3.31 15.80
N GLY A 167 -8.89 2.43 16.34
CA GLY A 167 -8.34 2.56 17.70
C GLY A 167 -7.60 3.88 17.88
N PHE A 168 -6.78 4.28 16.91
CA PHE A 168 -6.11 5.58 16.91
C PHE A 168 -7.11 6.76 16.90
N ILE A 169 -8.15 6.70 16.07
CA ILE A 169 -9.22 7.71 16.06
C ILE A 169 -9.91 7.77 17.41
N TYR A 170 -10.32 6.64 17.99
CA TYR A 170 -10.95 6.62 19.30
C TYR A 170 -10.04 7.19 20.38
N PHE A 171 -8.74 6.91 20.33
CA PHE A 171 -7.78 7.52 21.24
C PHE A 171 -7.77 9.05 21.10
N LYS A 172 -7.68 9.59 19.89
CA LYS A 172 -7.71 11.03 19.60
C LYS A 172 -9.02 11.69 20.03
N MET A 173 -10.14 10.96 19.95
CA MET A 173 -11.45 11.38 20.46
C MET A 173 -11.61 11.22 21.98
N LYS A 174 -10.57 10.80 22.70
CA LYS A 174 -10.59 10.49 24.15
C LYS A 174 -11.59 9.38 24.52
N ARG A 175 -11.99 8.55 23.56
CA ARG A 175 -12.85 7.36 23.76
C ARG A 175 -11.96 6.15 24.08
N TYR A 176 -11.24 6.24 25.20
CA TYR A 176 -10.15 5.31 25.53
C TYR A 176 -10.60 3.86 25.64
N GLN A 177 -11.82 3.58 26.16
CA GLN A 177 -12.34 2.21 26.23
C GLN A 177 -12.52 1.60 24.83
N ALA A 178 -13.07 2.36 23.88
CA ALA A 178 -13.23 1.91 22.50
C ALA A 178 -11.88 1.70 21.83
N ALA A 179 -10.91 2.59 22.08
CA ALA A 179 -9.55 2.44 21.58
C ALA A 179 -8.90 1.15 22.09
N VAL A 180 -8.99 0.84 23.40
CA VAL A 180 -8.48 -0.42 23.96
C VAL A 180 -9.13 -1.62 23.29
N THR A 181 -10.45 -1.61 23.09
CA THR A 181 -11.18 -2.72 22.45
C THR A 181 -10.68 -2.99 21.03
N ASP A 182 -10.48 -1.94 20.22
CA ASP A 182 -10.00 -2.09 18.86
C ASP A 182 -8.53 -2.52 18.80
N TYR A 183 -7.66 -1.95 19.66
CA TYR A 183 -6.27 -2.41 19.76
C TYR A 183 -6.15 -3.84 20.28
N ASP A 184 -7.01 -4.27 21.21
CA ASP A 184 -7.06 -5.67 21.65
C ASP A 184 -7.40 -6.60 20.50
N ALA A 185 -8.36 -6.19 19.64
CA ALA A 185 -8.74 -6.98 18.49
C ALA A 185 -7.61 -7.04 17.42
N GLU A 186 -6.94 -5.94 17.18
CA GLU A 186 -5.79 -5.89 16.27
C GLU A 186 -4.63 -6.74 16.81
N LEU A 187 -4.27 -6.58 18.08
CA LEU A 187 -3.15 -7.29 18.70
C LEU A 187 -3.36 -8.80 18.86
N ARG A 188 -4.59 -9.31 18.73
CA ARG A 188 -4.81 -10.75 18.57
C ARG A 188 -4.29 -11.29 17.24
N ALA A 189 -4.37 -10.48 16.18
CA ALA A 189 -3.83 -10.84 14.86
C ALA A 189 -2.33 -10.52 14.74
N ASN A 190 -1.89 -9.40 15.31
CA ASN A 190 -0.53 -8.89 15.23
C ASN A 190 0.05 -8.57 16.62
N PRO A 191 0.38 -9.56 17.46
CA PRO A 191 0.78 -9.35 18.85
C PRO A 191 2.01 -8.46 19.06
N GLY A 192 2.84 -8.34 18.02
CA GLY A 192 4.08 -7.55 18.04
C GLY A 192 3.95 -6.17 17.38
N ASN A 193 2.76 -5.65 17.12
CA ASN A 193 2.62 -4.31 16.55
C ASN A 193 2.95 -3.22 17.58
N PRO A 194 4.10 -2.52 17.47
CA PRO A 194 4.54 -1.57 18.49
C PRO A 194 3.63 -0.34 18.57
N TYR A 195 3.00 0.06 17.46
CA TYR A 195 2.07 1.20 17.44
C TYR A 195 0.79 0.92 18.20
N SER A 196 0.22 -0.27 18.00
CA SER A 196 -0.99 -0.69 18.71
C SER A 196 -0.71 -0.98 20.19
N LEU A 197 0.43 -1.59 20.52
CA LEU A 197 0.86 -1.77 21.91
C LEU A 197 1.00 -0.41 22.61
N PHE A 198 1.70 0.54 22.00
CA PHE A 198 1.86 1.87 22.59
C PHE A 198 0.53 2.60 22.74
N GLY A 199 -0.30 2.62 21.68
CA GLY A 199 -1.63 3.26 21.69
C GLY A 199 -2.56 2.65 22.75
N ARG A 200 -2.60 1.31 22.86
CA ARG A 200 -3.35 0.62 23.90
C ARG A 200 -2.84 0.95 25.29
N GLY A 201 -1.52 0.93 25.47
CA GLY A 201 -0.89 1.26 26.74
C GLY A 201 -1.23 2.67 27.21
N MET A 202 -1.14 3.67 26.33
CA MET A 202 -1.55 5.03 26.64
C MET A 202 -3.05 5.14 26.97
N ALA A 203 -3.90 4.46 26.21
CA ALA A 203 -5.34 4.43 26.47
C ALA A 203 -5.68 3.79 27.81
N LYS A 204 -5.01 2.69 28.20
CA LYS A 204 -5.16 2.05 29.51
C LYS A 204 -4.75 2.99 30.66
N ARG A 205 -3.59 3.65 30.55
CA ARG A 205 -3.13 4.62 31.56
C ARG A 205 -4.13 5.74 31.76
N LEU A 206 -4.65 6.32 30.68
CA LEU A 206 -5.64 7.40 30.73
C LEU A 206 -7.02 6.94 31.23
N LYS A 207 -7.24 5.63 31.30
CA LYS A 207 -8.40 5.02 31.97
C LYS A 207 -8.17 4.67 33.44
N GLY A 208 -6.95 4.81 33.95
CA GLY A 208 -6.58 4.45 35.33
C GLY A 208 -5.94 3.06 35.49
N ASP A 209 -5.78 2.27 34.44
CA ASP A 209 -4.99 1.03 34.45
C ASP A 209 -3.52 1.34 34.12
N SER A 210 -2.81 1.89 35.11
CA SER A 210 -1.40 2.25 34.92
C SER A 210 -0.50 1.02 34.73
N SER A 211 -0.73 -0.04 35.50
CA SER A 211 0.11 -1.26 35.42
C SER A 211 0.01 -1.95 34.07
N GLY A 212 -1.21 -2.19 33.57
CA GLY A 212 -1.42 -2.77 32.23
C GLY A 212 -0.96 -1.86 31.12
N GLY A 213 -1.08 -0.53 31.31
CA GLY A 213 -0.60 0.46 30.36
C GLY A 213 0.93 0.49 30.26
N ASP A 214 1.62 0.46 31.40
CA ASP A 214 3.09 0.47 31.46
C ASP A 214 3.70 -0.79 30.87
N ALA A 215 3.06 -1.94 31.07
CA ALA A 215 3.47 -3.21 30.45
C ALA A 215 3.40 -3.15 28.93
N ASP A 216 2.30 -2.63 28.36
CA ASP A 216 2.14 -2.46 26.91
C ASP A 216 3.16 -1.48 26.32
N ILE A 217 3.40 -0.35 27.00
CA ILE A 217 4.40 0.66 26.56
C ILE A 217 5.82 0.07 26.60
N ALA A 218 6.15 -0.70 27.65
CA ALA A 218 7.44 -1.35 27.74
C ALA A 218 7.63 -2.39 26.62
N ALA A 219 6.61 -3.18 26.31
CA ALA A 219 6.63 -4.12 25.20
C ALA A 219 6.82 -3.39 23.85
N ALA A 220 6.10 -2.29 23.62
CA ALA A 220 6.27 -1.47 22.41
C ALA A 220 7.69 -0.93 22.27
N ARG A 221 8.29 -0.41 23.34
CA ARG A 221 9.67 0.11 23.35
C ARG A 221 10.72 -0.99 23.14
N ALA A 222 10.49 -2.19 23.64
CA ALA A 222 11.37 -3.33 23.41
C ALA A 222 11.46 -3.69 21.92
N ILE A 223 10.35 -3.55 21.18
CA ILE A 223 10.31 -3.81 19.74
C ILE A 223 10.84 -2.60 18.95
N ARG A 224 10.47 -1.39 19.36
CA ARG A 224 10.81 -0.14 18.68
C ARG A 224 11.19 0.95 19.69
N PRO A 225 12.49 1.13 19.98
CA PRO A 225 12.96 2.02 21.05
C PRO A 225 12.47 3.46 20.95
N ASN A 226 12.32 3.99 19.75
CA ASN A 226 11.88 5.37 19.47
C ASN A 226 10.36 5.53 19.29
N ILE A 227 9.56 4.50 19.60
CA ILE A 227 8.10 4.51 19.38
C ILE A 227 7.40 5.70 20.09
N ALA A 228 7.87 6.09 21.27
CA ALA A 228 7.27 7.20 22.01
C ALA A 228 7.38 8.53 21.24
N ASP A 229 8.53 8.81 20.64
CA ASP A 229 8.74 10.05 19.87
C ASP A 229 7.91 10.03 18.57
N GLU A 230 7.79 8.86 17.94
CA GLU A 230 6.97 8.71 16.75
C GLU A 230 5.49 8.91 17.07
N MET A 231 5.00 8.31 18.15
CA MET A 231 3.60 8.42 18.56
C MET A 231 3.27 9.84 19.09
N ALA A 232 4.23 10.52 19.72
CA ALA A 232 4.07 11.92 20.12
C ALA A 232 3.86 12.84 18.91
N LYS A 233 4.56 12.62 17.79
CA LYS A 233 4.33 13.36 16.53
C LYS A 233 2.91 13.15 15.97
N LEU A 234 2.28 12.03 16.29
CA LEU A 234 0.90 11.72 15.92
C LEU A 234 -0.11 12.22 16.97
N GLY A 235 0.37 12.85 18.06
CA GLY A 235 -0.45 13.37 19.15
C GLY A 235 -0.96 12.29 20.12
N VAL A 236 -0.19 11.23 20.29
CA VAL A 236 -0.40 10.17 21.29
C VAL A 236 0.72 10.30 22.33
N GLN A 237 0.44 11.02 23.43
CA GLN A 237 1.36 11.28 24.54
C GLN A 237 0.60 11.38 25.87
#